data_280af98c604c8b571ec0086ac31079f2
#
_entry.id   280af98c604c8b571ec0086ac31079f2
#
_cell.length_a   1.000
_cell.length_b   1.000
_cell.length_c   1.000
_cell.angle_alpha   90.00
_cell.angle_beta   90.00
_cell.angle_gamma   90.00
#
_symmetry.space_group_name_H-M   'P 1'
#
loop_
_entity.id
_entity.type
_entity.pdbx_description
1 polymer ?
#
loop_
_entity_poly.entity_id
_entity_poly.type
_entity_poly.pdbx_seq_one_letter_code
_entity_poly.pdbx_strand_id
1 'polypeptide(L)'
;MVVTSNGKCEWAKEMKEFDETKAGVKGLVDAGISKIPQFFVHPPESLATPSKTTKNVQLELPTIDFEGVQTGGAGRKEVVEEIRKAAGIWGFFRIVNHGVPLHIMDAMLEAVKRFHEQPVEEKKLLYSADSSQRVKFNSNGPLREYDSACWRDILTCVFHDDQLDPEAIPLTCRKEVQEYVKCMIQMREIMAELLSEALGLSSDHLSSIECMKSEALACLYYPICPEPEKTLGTDKHSDTTFLTLLMQDTIGGLQILHDDQWVDVPPVRGALIANIGDLMQASLTIISNDKFISVEHRVLAQPVGPRISVACFFTPSLRAGAKPFAPIKEILSVENPALYREFLFREYCQYYKTKGQDVTSALPHFRIERILP
;
A
#
# COMPACT_ATOMS: atom_id res chain seq x y z
N MET A 1 28.33 -4.64 6.67
CA MET A 1 29.53 -5.14 5.94
C MET A 1 29.89 -4.13 4.86
N VAL A 2 31.13 -3.62 4.81
CA VAL A 2 31.56 -2.72 3.72
C VAL A 2 31.66 -3.57 2.45
N VAL A 3 30.69 -3.39 1.52
CA VAL A 3 30.74 -4.05 0.21
C VAL A 3 31.95 -3.50 -0.54
N THR A 4 32.89 -4.35 -0.89
CA THR A 4 34.06 -3.98 -1.70
C THR A 4 33.63 -3.51 -3.08
N SER A 5 34.41 -2.67 -3.76
CA SER A 5 34.09 -2.16 -5.12
C SER A 5 33.78 -3.27 -6.14
N ASN A 6 34.39 -4.45 -6.00
CA ASN A 6 34.09 -5.64 -6.80
C ASN A 6 32.70 -6.21 -6.52
N GLY A 7 32.25 -6.25 -5.27
CA GLY A 7 30.90 -6.75 -4.92
C GLY A 7 29.77 -5.87 -5.44
N LYS A 8 29.95 -4.54 -5.47
CA LYS A 8 28.97 -3.63 -6.08
C LYS A 8 28.85 -3.80 -7.60
N CYS A 9 29.95 -4.14 -8.27
CA CYS A 9 29.95 -4.37 -9.71
C CYS A 9 29.24 -5.69 -10.08
N GLU A 10 29.44 -6.74 -9.28
CA GLU A 10 28.80 -8.05 -9.50
C GLU A 10 27.28 -7.98 -9.21
N TRP A 11 26.90 -7.33 -8.13
CA TRP A 11 25.51 -7.05 -7.77
C TRP A 11 24.75 -6.28 -8.89
N ALA A 12 25.36 -5.21 -9.40
CA ALA A 12 24.76 -4.43 -10.48
C ALA A 12 24.62 -5.22 -11.80
N LYS A 13 25.55 -6.15 -12.05
CA LYS A 13 25.50 -7.05 -13.20
C LYS A 13 24.36 -8.06 -13.08
N GLU A 14 24.27 -8.77 -11.95
CA GLU A 14 23.17 -9.75 -11.69
C GLU A 14 21.79 -9.07 -11.79
N MET A 15 21.65 -7.88 -11.23
CA MET A 15 20.41 -7.11 -11.27
C MET A 15 20.03 -6.73 -12.70
N LYS A 16 21.00 -6.31 -13.51
CA LYS A 16 20.79 -5.98 -14.92
C LYS A 16 20.38 -7.22 -15.73
N GLU A 17 21.07 -8.33 -15.54
CA GLU A 17 20.76 -9.61 -16.19
C GLU A 17 19.34 -10.08 -15.82
N PHE A 18 18.93 -9.94 -14.56
CA PHE A 18 17.57 -10.22 -14.12
C PHE A 18 16.53 -9.33 -14.81
N ASP A 19 16.75 -8.01 -14.85
CA ASP A 19 15.84 -7.05 -15.46
C ASP A 19 15.68 -7.28 -16.97
N GLU A 20 16.78 -7.63 -17.67
CA GLU A 20 16.78 -7.93 -19.10
C GLU A 20 15.95 -9.17 -19.45
N THR A 21 15.76 -10.12 -18.53
CA THR A 21 14.88 -11.28 -18.75
C THR A 21 13.42 -10.88 -18.90
N LYS A 22 12.99 -9.79 -18.23
CA LYS A 22 11.59 -9.34 -18.11
C LYS A 22 10.63 -10.42 -17.58
N ALA A 23 11.19 -11.46 -16.98
CA ALA A 23 10.44 -12.61 -16.46
C ALA A 23 9.92 -12.41 -15.05
N GLY A 24 10.52 -11.45 -14.31
CA GLY A 24 10.22 -11.19 -12.91
C GLY A 24 10.75 -12.27 -11.97
N VAL A 25 10.39 -12.16 -10.69
CA VAL A 25 10.76 -13.12 -9.65
C VAL A 25 10.15 -14.50 -9.94
N LYS A 26 8.91 -14.53 -10.48
CA LYS A 26 8.29 -15.79 -10.92
C LYS A 26 9.16 -16.53 -11.94
N GLY A 27 9.82 -15.81 -12.86
CA GLY A 27 10.74 -16.41 -13.82
C GLY A 27 11.95 -17.09 -13.18
N LEU A 28 12.49 -16.54 -12.07
CA LEU A 28 13.55 -17.19 -11.31
C LEU A 28 13.08 -18.50 -10.69
N VAL A 29 11.88 -18.49 -10.11
CA VAL A 29 11.31 -19.71 -9.49
C VAL A 29 11.01 -20.76 -10.54
N ASP A 30 10.51 -20.40 -11.72
CA ASP A 30 10.27 -21.31 -12.83
C ASP A 30 11.57 -21.95 -13.38
N ALA A 31 12.67 -21.20 -13.28
CA ALA A 31 14.01 -21.72 -13.62
C ALA A 31 14.57 -22.65 -12.54
N GLY A 32 13.84 -22.90 -11.44
CA GLY A 32 14.19 -23.88 -10.40
C GLY A 32 15.34 -23.45 -9.49
N ILE A 33 15.49 -22.13 -9.23
CA ILE A 33 16.55 -21.67 -8.33
C ILE A 33 16.35 -22.20 -6.90
N SER A 34 17.44 -22.58 -6.24
CA SER A 34 17.48 -23.03 -4.85
C SER A 34 18.05 -21.98 -3.88
N LYS A 35 18.59 -20.89 -4.41
CA LYS A 35 19.13 -19.74 -3.67
C LYS A 35 18.71 -18.45 -4.34
N ILE A 36 18.41 -17.44 -3.53
CA ILE A 36 18.07 -16.13 -4.05
C ILE A 36 19.32 -15.39 -4.56
N PRO A 37 19.24 -14.63 -5.69
CA PRO A 37 20.32 -13.73 -6.11
C PRO A 37 20.69 -12.73 -5.02
N GLN A 38 21.95 -12.28 -5.02
CA GLN A 38 22.49 -11.44 -3.94
C GLN A 38 21.74 -10.11 -3.78
N PHE A 39 21.21 -9.55 -4.85
CA PHE A 39 20.47 -8.30 -4.79
C PHE A 39 19.06 -8.40 -4.15
N PHE A 40 18.57 -9.62 -3.84
CA PHE A 40 17.39 -9.84 -3.00
C PHE A 40 17.72 -10.04 -1.52
N VAL A 41 18.99 -10.17 -1.17
CA VAL A 41 19.39 -10.40 0.23
C VAL A 41 19.30 -9.08 1.00
N HIS A 42 18.42 -9.02 1.98
CA HIS A 42 18.26 -7.85 2.84
C HIS A 42 19.28 -7.83 3.98
N PRO A 43 19.67 -6.65 4.45
CA PRO A 43 20.48 -6.51 5.67
C PRO A 43 19.76 -7.16 6.86
N PRO A 44 20.50 -7.81 7.78
CA PRO A 44 19.90 -8.46 8.95
C PRO A 44 19.02 -7.54 9.80
N GLU A 45 19.34 -6.27 9.89
CA GLU A 45 18.56 -5.24 10.59
C GLU A 45 17.17 -5.03 10.00
N SER A 46 17.02 -5.13 8.67
CA SER A 46 15.71 -5.02 7.98
C SER A 46 14.84 -6.26 8.23
N LEU A 47 15.46 -7.43 8.42
CA LEU A 47 14.80 -8.70 8.69
C LEU A 47 14.47 -8.85 10.19
N ALA A 48 15.19 -8.15 11.06
CA ALA A 48 15.05 -8.30 12.50
C ALA A 48 13.59 -8.07 12.95
N THR A 49 13.12 -8.98 13.78
CA THR A 49 11.92 -8.77 14.58
C THR A 49 12.39 -8.21 15.92
N PRO A 50 11.92 -7.03 16.35
CA PRO A 50 12.26 -6.52 17.68
C PRO A 50 11.97 -7.60 18.72
N SER A 51 12.91 -7.78 19.65
CA SER A 51 12.81 -8.81 20.69
C SER A 51 11.49 -8.64 21.45
N LYS A 52 10.69 -9.70 21.53
CA LYS A 52 9.46 -9.72 22.30
C LYS A 52 9.79 -9.34 23.75
N THR A 53 9.55 -8.10 24.11
CA THR A 53 9.49 -7.73 25.54
C THR A 53 8.32 -8.48 26.16
N THR A 54 8.54 -9.04 27.32
CA THR A 54 7.79 -10.03 28.08
C THR A 54 6.35 -9.64 28.51
N LYS A 55 5.57 -8.97 27.67
CA LYS A 55 4.14 -8.81 27.89
C LYS A 55 3.38 -9.72 26.94
N ASN A 56 2.82 -10.80 27.46
CA ASN A 56 1.89 -11.70 26.78
C ASN A 56 0.55 -10.99 26.44
N VAL A 57 0.59 -9.83 25.83
CA VAL A 57 -0.59 -9.21 25.24
C VAL A 57 -0.59 -9.61 23.78
N GLN A 58 -1.52 -10.44 23.39
CA GLN A 58 -1.74 -10.75 21.99
C GLN A 58 -2.35 -9.48 21.37
N LEU A 59 -1.52 -8.71 20.64
CA LEU A 59 -1.98 -7.54 19.91
C LEU A 59 -2.73 -8.02 18.65
N GLU A 60 -3.97 -7.62 18.53
CA GLU A 60 -4.82 -7.96 17.38
C GLU A 60 -5.26 -6.70 16.66
N LEU A 61 -5.20 -6.74 15.33
CA LEU A 61 -5.69 -5.66 14.48
C LEU A 61 -7.19 -5.44 14.73
N PRO A 62 -7.65 -4.19 14.98
CA PRO A 62 -9.07 -3.89 15.11
C PRO A 62 -9.87 -4.39 13.91
N THR A 63 -11.01 -5.03 14.17
CA THR A 63 -11.93 -5.49 13.12
C THR A 63 -13.24 -4.73 13.28
N ILE A 64 -13.68 -4.06 12.21
CA ILE A 64 -14.86 -3.21 12.17
C ILE A 64 -15.90 -3.86 11.26
N ASP A 65 -17.09 -4.04 11.76
CA ASP A 65 -18.21 -4.62 11.04
C ASP A 65 -19.03 -3.52 10.34
N PHE A 66 -19.10 -3.59 9.01
CA PHE A 66 -19.84 -2.63 8.21
C PHE A 66 -21.32 -3.04 7.97
N GLU A 67 -21.80 -4.08 8.66
CA GLU A 67 -23.20 -4.46 8.53
C GLU A 67 -24.11 -3.29 8.92
N GLY A 68 -25.04 -2.91 8.01
CA GLY A 68 -25.98 -1.83 8.25
C GLY A 68 -25.44 -0.40 8.23
N VAL A 69 -24.15 -0.19 7.91
CA VAL A 69 -23.52 1.15 7.86
C VAL A 69 -24.24 2.13 6.93
N GLN A 70 -24.81 1.60 5.84
CA GLN A 70 -25.53 2.41 4.83
C GLN A 70 -26.94 2.80 5.25
N THR A 71 -27.53 2.11 6.22
CA THR A 71 -28.91 2.37 6.67
C THR A 71 -29.02 3.54 7.64
N GLY A 72 -27.89 4.06 8.09
CA GLY A 72 -27.84 5.16 9.06
C GLY A 72 -28.21 4.74 10.49
N GLY A 73 -28.36 5.69 11.41
CA GLY A 73 -28.79 5.42 12.77
C GLY A 73 -27.66 5.13 13.77
N ALA A 74 -27.95 4.39 14.83
CA ALA A 74 -27.02 4.13 15.92
C ALA A 74 -25.80 3.32 15.47
N GLY A 75 -26.00 2.27 14.68
CA GLY A 75 -24.92 1.42 14.18
C GLY A 75 -23.87 2.19 13.37
N ARG A 76 -24.30 3.16 12.53
CA ARG A 76 -23.34 4.01 11.78
C ARG A 76 -22.47 4.84 12.73
N LYS A 77 -23.01 5.38 13.82
CA LYS A 77 -22.24 6.16 14.79
C LYS A 77 -21.19 5.31 15.53
N GLU A 78 -21.53 4.07 15.82
CA GLU A 78 -20.59 3.12 16.44
C GLU A 78 -19.45 2.81 15.51
N VAL A 79 -19.72 2.51 14.22
CA VAL A 79 -18.70 2.28 13.21
C VAL A 79 -17.78 3.51 13.03
N VAL A 80 -18.34 4.73 13.00
CA VAL A 80 -17.56 5.97 12.90
C VAL A 80 -16.62 6.13 14.10
N GLU A 81 -17.08 5.80 15.31
CA GLU A 81 -16.24 5.88 16.51
C GLU A 81 -15.16 4.77 16.54
N GLU A 82 -15.47 3.57 16.07
CA GLU A 82 -14.49 2.49 15.91
C GLU A 82 -13.41 2.87 14.88
N ILE A 83 -13.80 3.43 13.73
CA ILE A 83 -12.85 3.96 12.73
C ILE A 83 -11.98 5.05 13.34
N ARG A 84 -12.57 6.01 14.08
CA ARG A 84 -11.80 7.08 14.73
C ARG A 84 -10.71 6.52 15.63
N LYS A 85 -11.04 5.54 16.47
CA LYS A 85 -10.09 4.90 17.38
C LYS A 85 -9.03 4.08 16.63
N ALA A 86 -9.47 3.26 15.69
CA ALA A 86 -8.57 2.40 14.91
C ALA A 86 -7.59 3.22 14.07
N ALA A 87 -8.08 4.23 13.34
CA ALA A 87 -7.25 5.11 12.53
C ALA A 87 -6.29 5.98 13.36
N GLY A 88 -6.71 6.38 14.58
CA GLY A 88 -5.89 7.20 15.49
C GLY A 88 -4.84 6.43 16.29
N ILE A 89 -5.03 5.14 16.52
CA ILE A 89 -4.15 4.32 17.38
C ILE A 89 -3.33 3.32 16.56
N TRP A 90 -3.97 2.67 15.57
CA TRP A 90 -3.37 1.62 14.78
C TRP A 90 -3.00 2.07 13.36
N GLY A 91 -3.68 3.09 12.83
CA GLY A 91 -3.57 3.48 11.43
C GLY A 91 -4.06 2.41 10.44
N PHE A 92 -4.42 1.24 10.96
CA PHE A 92 -4.86 0.06 10.25
C PHE A 92 -6.10 -0.55 10.90
N PHE A 93 -6.98 -1.14 10.12
CA PHE A 93 -8.11 -1.95 10.62
C PHE A 93 -8.62 -2.91 9.55
N ARG A 94 -9.22 -3.99 10.01
CA ARG A 94 -9.92 -4.95 9.15
C ARG A 94 -11.37 -4.54 9.00
N ILE A 95 -11.92 -4.69 7.81
CA ILE A 95 -13.33 -4.44 7.51
C ILE A 95 -13.98 -5.77 7.11
N VAL A 96 -15.09 -6.10 7.76
CA VAL A 96 -15.95 -7.25 7.43
C VAL A 96 -17.35 -6.75 7.07
N ASN A 97 -18.17 -7.58 6.43
CA ASN A 97 -19.53 -7.27 6.01
C ASN A 97 -19.66 -5.97 5.19
N HIS A 98 -18.62 -5.64 4.43
CA HIS A 98 -18.49 -4.41 3.66
C HIS A 98 -19.30 -4.38 2.34
N GLY A 99 -20.02 -5.45 2.02
CA GLY A 99 -20.90 -5.51 0.86
C GLY A 99 -20.25 -5.83 -0.49
N VAL A 100 -18.91 -5.89 -0.57
CA VAL A 100 -18.25 -6.39 -1.79
C VAL A 100 -18.51 -7.88 -1.93
N PRO A 101 -19.09 -8.35 -3.06
CA PRO A 101 -19.43 -9.76 -3.22
C PRO A 101 -18.20 -10.68 -3.20
N LEU A 102 -18.24 -11.72 -2.39
CA LEU A 102 -17.12 -12.64 -2.22
C LEU A 102 -16.66 -13.26 -3.53
N HIS A 103 -17.58 -13.56 -4.45
CA HIS A 103 -17.21 -14.13 -5.76
C HIS A 103 -16.41 -13.16 -6.63
N ILE A 104 -16.61 -11.82 -6.50
CA ILE A 104 -15.80 -10.82 -7.19
C ILE A 104 -14.39 -10.78 -6.59
N MET A 105 -14.27 -10.87 -5.26
CA MET A 105 -12.99 -10.91 -4.55
C MET A 105 -12.20 -12.16 -4.96
N ASP A 106 -12.81 -13.34 -4.91
CA ASP A 106 -12.17 -14.60 -5.29
C ASP A 106 -11.76 -14.59 -6.78
N ALA A 107 -12.64 -14.13 -7.67
CA ALA A 107 -12.35 -14.02 -9.11
C ALA A 107 -11.17 -13.07 -9.38
N MET A 108 -11.06 -11.99 -8.63
CA MET A 108 -9.95 -11.04 -8.75
C MET A 108 -8.62 -11.67 -8.34
N LEU A 109 -8.56 -12.39 -7.21
CA LEU A 109 -7.35 -13.12 -6.78
C LEU A 109 -6.91 -14.14 -7.83
N GLU A 110 -7.85 -14.93 -8.36
CA GLU A 110 -7.57 -15.89 -9.42
C GLU A 110 -7.14 -15.21 -10.74
N ALA A 111 -7.65 -14.05 -11.06
CA ALA A 111 -7.24 -13.28 -12.23
C ALA A 111 -5.81 -12.76 -12.10
N VAL A 112 -5.42 -12.29 -10.92
CA VAL A 112 -4.03 -11.89 -10.62
C VAL A 112 -3.10 -13.10 -10.75
N LYS A 113 -3.46 -14.24 -10.18
CA LYS A 113 -2.71 -15.47 -10.32
C LYS A 113 -2.54 -15.85 -11.79
N ARG A 114 -3.63 -15.91 -12.52
CA ARG A 114 -3.67 -16.24 -13.95
C ARG A 114 -2.79 -15.33 -14.80
N PHE A 115 -2.77 -14.01 -14.51
CA PHE A 115 -1.90 -13.06 -15.17
C PHE A 115 -0.41 -13.37 -14.90
N HIS A 116 -0.03 -13.55 -13.64
CA HIS A 116 1.38 -13.74 -13.27
C HIS A 116 1.92 -15.13 -13.69
N GLU A 117 1.05 -16.11 -13.83
CA GLU A 117 1.40 -17.48 -14.26
C GLU A 117 1.37 -17.68 -15.79
N GLN A 118 1.06 -16.64 -16.58
CA GLN A 118 1.19 -16.68 -18.03
C GLN A 118 2.64 -16.93 -18.48
N PRO A 119 2.84 -17.42 -19.73
CA PRO A 119 4.16 -17.46 -20.34
C PRO A 119 4.84 -16.08 -20.28
N VAL A 120 6.16 -16.07 -20.11
CA VAL A 120 6.96 -14.82 -20.03
C VAL A 120 6.73 -13.95 -21.27
N GLU A 121 6.59 -14.57 -22.44
CA GLU A 121 6.38 -13.89 -23.73
C GLU A 121 5.16 -12.96 -23.72
N GLU A 122 4.11 -13.31 -23.00
CA GLU A 122 2.90 -12.50 -22.85
C GLU A 122 3.09 -11.33 -21.86
N LYS A 123 3.73 -11.60 -20.71
CA LYS A 123 3.93 -10.60 -19.66
C LYS A 123 4.98 -9.56 -20.01
N LYS A 124 6.06 -9.95 -20.70
CA LYS A 124 7.17 -9.05 -21.04
C LYS A 124 6.77 -7.86 -21.93
N LEU A 125 5.62 -7.95 -22.62
CA LEU A 125 5.08 -6.85 -23.41
C LEU A 125 4.67 -5.65 -22.55
N LEU A 126 4.34 -5.91 -21.28
CA LEU A 126 3.94 -4.91 -20.29
C LEU A 126 5.08 -4.55 -19.34
N TYR A 127 6.25 -5.21 -19.47
CA TYR A 127 7.36 -5.00 -18.56
C TYR A 127 7.95 -3.60 -18.72
N SER A 128 7.83 -2.77 -17.68
CA SER A 128 8.27 -1.38 -17.72
C SER A 128 8.57 -0.83 -16.33
N ALA A 129 9.68 -0.09 -16.23
CA ALA A 129 10.01 0.76 -15.09
C ALA A 129 9.48 2.20 -15.24
N ASP A 130 8.88 2.55 -16.38
CA ASP A 130 8.37 3.89 -16.65
C ASP A 130 7.14 4.19 -15.78
N SER A 131 7.28 5.14 -14.87
CA SER A 131 6.21 5.56 -13.96
C SER A 131 5.05 6.29 -14.68
N SER A 132 5.23 6.72 -15.92
CA SER A 132 4.17 7.37 -16.70
C SER A 132 3.19 6.37 -17.34
N GLN A 133 3.59 5.10 -17.47
CA GLN A 133 2.72 4.06 -17.98
C GLN A 133 1.65 3.69 -16.96
N ARG A 134 0.39 3.76 -17.39
CA ARG A 134 -0.77 3.51 -16.53
C ARG A 134 -1.02 2.02 -16.28
N VAL A 135 -0.65 1.16 -17.22
CA VAL A 135 -0.68 -0.30 -17.06
C VAL A 135 0.72 -0.82 -17.31
N LYS A 136 1.27 -1.52 -16.32
CA LYS A 136 2.62 -2.08 -16.41
C LYS A 136 2.82 -3.26 -15.48
N PHE A 137 3.74 -4.12 -15.88
CA PHE A 137 4.25 -5.23 -15.11
C PHE A 137 5.72 -4.96 -14.73
N ASN A 138 6.10 -5.22 -13.50
CA ASN A 138 7.49 -5.20 -13.04
C ASN A 138 7.66 -5.97 -11.72
N SER A 139 8.90 -6.13 -11.27
CA SER A 139 9.19 -6.75 -9.96
C SER A 139 9.45 -5.71 -8.87
N ASN A 140 10.23 -4.67 -9.14
CA ASN A 140 10.69 -3.71 -8.11
C ASN A 140 10.82 -2.27 -8.63
N GLY A 141 10.16 -1.90 -9.70
CA GLY A 141 10.38 -0.58 -10.31
C GLY A 141 11.83 -0.39 -10.77
N PRO A 142 12.41 0.81 -10.72
CA PRO A 142 13.82 1.02 -11.07
C PRO A 142 14.73 0.44 -10.00
N LEU A 143 15.15 -0.81 -10.19
CA LEU A 143 15.99 -1.59 -9.26
C LEU A 143 17.27 -0.87 -8.78
N ARG A 144 17.77 0.09 -9.56
CA ARG A 144 18.99 0.85 -9.25
C ARG A 144 18.87 1.81 -8.06
N GLU A 145 17.65 2.05 -7.61
CA GLU A 145 17.36 3.01 -6.52
C GLU A 145 17.27 2.33 -5.15
N TYR A 146 17.40 0.99 -5.09
CA TYR A 146 17.20 0.22 -3.86
C TYR A 146 18.48 -0.51 -3.43
N ASP A 147 18.71 -0.60 -2.12
CA ASP A 147 19.80 -1.39 -1.55
C ASP A 147 19.56 -2.89 -1.61
N SER A 148 18.28 -3.30 -1.61
CA SER A 148 17.84 -4.68 -1.78
C SER A 148 16.52 -4.72 -2.54
N ALA A 149 16.31 -5.73 -3.38
CA ALA A 149 15.05 -5.95 -4.09
C ALA A 149 14.08 -6.78 -3.25
N CYS A 150 12.79 -6.56 -3.43
CA CYS A 150 11.72 -7.33 -2.80
C CYS A 150 11.35 -8.56 -3.63
N TRP A 151 11.02 -9.68 -2.96
CA TRP A 151 10.66 -10.94 -3.59
C TRP A 151 9.20 -10.95 -4.04
N ARG A 152 8.90 -10.20 -5.12
CA ARG A 152 7.55 -10.04 -5.66
C ARG A 152 7.52 -9.58 -7.10
N ASP A 153 6.40 -9.83 -7.76
CA ASP A 153 6.02 -9.28 -9.06
C ASP A 153 4.73 -8.46 -8.93
N ILE A 154 4.56 -7.42 -9.74
CA ILE A 154 3.44 -6.49 -9.64
C ILE A 154 2.89 -6.17 -11.04
N LEU A 155 1.58 -6.37 -11.23
CA LEU A 155 0.83 -5.71 -12.30
C LEU A 155 0.17 -4.47 -11.71
N THR A 156 0.48 -3.29 -12.24
CA THR A 156 -0.12 -2.02 -11.81
C THR A 156 -1.10 -1.51 -12.87
N CYS A 157 -2.30 -1.09 -12.43
CA CYS A 157 -3.28 -0.38 -13.26
C CYS A 157 -3.64 0.93 -12.58
N VAL A 158 -3.44 2.07 -13.26
CA VAL A 158 -3.69 3.41 -12.71
C VAL A 158 -4.92 4.02 -13.37
N PHE A 159 -5.91 4.35 -12.55
CA PHE A 159 -7.16 5.00 -12.94
C PHE A 159 -7.11 6.46 -12.49
N HIS A 160 -6.95 7.38 -13.43
CA HIS A 160 -7.04 8.82 -13.13
C HIS A 160 -8.49 9.25 -13.20
N ASP A 161 -8.99 9.82 -12.11
CA ASP A 161 -10.38 10.27 -12.00
C ASP A 161 -11.38 9.16 -12.38
N ASP A 162 -11.15 7.94 -11.87
CA ASP A 162 -11.90 6.71 -12.15
C ASP A 162 -11.81 6.23 -13.63
N GLN A 163 -10.85 6.73 -14.41
CA GLN A 163 -10.74 6.41 -15.83
C GLN A 163 -9.44 5.69 -16.19
N LEU A 164 -9.58 4.57 -16.83
CA LEU A 164 -8.52 3.82 -17.54
C LEU A 164 -9.14 3.19 -18.79
N ASP A 165 -8.46 3.28 -19.93
CA ASP A 165 -8.88 2.55 -21.13
C ASP A 165 -8.94 1.05 -20.82
N PRO A 166 -10.10 0.40 -20.91
CA PRO A 166 -10.24 -1.03 -20.66
C PRO A 166 -9.31 -1.89 -21.53
N GLU A 167 -9.05 -1.46 -22.76
CA GLU A 167 -8.19 -2.21 -23.70
C GLU A 167 -6.71 -2.21 -23.27
N ALA A 168 -6.29 -1.26 -22.43
CA ALA A 168 -4.96 -1.26 -21.85
C ALA A 168 -4.76 -2.36 -20.80
N ILE A 169 -5.84 -2.85 -20.18
CA ILE A 169 -5.79 -3.91 -19.17
C ILE A 169 -5.59 -5.26 -19.88
N PRO A 170 -4.66 -6.13 -19.42
CA PRO A 170 -4.43 -7.44 -20.01
C PRO A 170 -5.73 -8.26 -20.10
N LEU A 171 -5.98 -8.85 -21.25
CA LEU A 171 -7.20 -9.62 -21.51
C LEU A 171 -7.43 -10.72 -20.48
N THR A 172 -6.35 -11.32 -19.98
CA THR A 172 -6.36 -12.39 -18.96
C THR A 172 -7.00 -12.00 -17.63
N CYS A 173 -7.05 -10.70 -17.29
CA CYS A 173 -7.61 -10.21 -16.02
C CYS A 173 -8.55 -9.01 -16.19
N ARG A 174 -8.78 -8.56 -17.43
CA ARG A 174 -9.52 -7.32 -17.75
C ARG A 174 -10.88 -7.26 -17.10
N LYS A 175 -11.67 -8.31 -17.26
CA LYS A 175 -13.05 -8.37 -16.74
C LYS A 175 -13.05 -8.24 -15.22
N GLU A 176 -12.26 -9.04 -14.55
CA GLU A 176 -12.22 -9.10 -13.09
C GLU A 176 -11.68 -7.79 -12.49
N VAL A 177 -10.65 -7.19 -13.12
CA VAL A 177 -10.15 -5.86 -12.72
C VAL A 177 -11.25 -4.81 -12.80
N GLN A 178 -12.01 -4.76 -13.90
CA GLN A 178 -13.08 -3.79 -14.08
C GLN A 178 -14.22 -4.00 -13.06
N GLU A 179 -14.60 -5.25 -12.78
CA GLU A 179 -15.64 -5.57 -11.80
C GLU A 179 -15.19 -5.22 -10.38
N TYR A 180 -13.95 -5.57 -10.03
CA TYR A 180 -13.38 -5.28 -8.71
C TYR A 180 -13.21 -3.77 -8.47
N VAL A 181 -12.69 -3.03 -9.44
CA VAL A 181 -12.50 -1.56 -9.33
C VAL A 181 -13.82 -0.84 -9.10
N LYS A 182 -14.92 -1.27 -9.75
CA LYS A 182 -16.26 -0.70 -9.47
C LYS A 182 -16.66 -0.86 -8.00
N CYS A 183 -16.38 -2.01 -7.41
CA CYS A 183 -16.62 -2.24 -5.99
C CYS A 183 -15.70 -1.35 -5.11
N MET A 184 -14.44 -1.19 -5.49
CA MET A 184 -13.49 -0.35 -4.74
C MET A 184 -13.85 1.14 -4.80
N ILE A 185 -14.37 1.62 -5.92
CA ILE A 185 -14.91 2.99 -6.03
C ILE A 185 -16.09 3.19 -5.06
N GLN A 186 -17.00 2.22 -4.97
CA GLN A 186 -18.10 2.29 -4.00
C GLN A 186 -17.60 2.26 -2.55
N MET A 187 -16.65 1.37 -2.25
CA MET A 187 -16.02 1.32 -0.93
C MET A 187 -15.28 2.61 -0.58
N ARG A 188 -14.60 3.24 -1.53
CA ARG A 188 -13.96 4.54 -1.36
C ARG A 188 -14.95 5.62 -0.93
N GLU A 189 -16.12 5.71 -1.59
CA GLU A 189 -17.13 6.72 -1.23
C GLU A 189 -17.66 6.49 0.20
N ILE A 190 -17.96 5.24 0.57
CA ILE A 190 -18.36 4.88 1.94
C ILE A 190 -17.25 5.27 2.94
N MET A 191 -16.01 4.92 2.64
CA MET A 191 -14.87 5.26 3.49
C MET A 191 -14.66 6.77 3.61
N ALA A 192 -14.85 7.53 2.52
CA ALA A 192 -14.75 8.98 2.53
C ALA A 192 -15.77 9.61 3.48
N GLU A 193 -17.03 9.15 3.45
CA GLU A 193 -18.06 9.60 4.37
C GLU A 193 -17.70 9.28 5.83
N LEU A 194 -17.39 8.02 6.11
CA LEU A 194 -17.09 7.56 7.48
C LEU A 194 -15.85 8.24 8.07
N LEU A 195 -14.80 8.41 7.28
CA LEU A 195 -13.58 9.12 7.69
C LEU A 195 -13.86 10.61 7.92
N SER A 196 -14.70 11.26 7.08
CA SER A 196 -15.13 12.65 7.30
C SER A 196 -15.85 12.78 8.65
N GLU A 197 -16.84 11.94 8.93
CA GLU A 197 -17.58 11.93 10.18
C GLU A 197 -16.65 11.60 11.37
N ALA A 198 -15.71 10.67 11.23
CA ALA A 198 -14.73 10.34 12.25
C ALA A 198 -13.80 11.51 12.59
N LEU A 199 -13.57 12.45 11.68
CA LEU A 199 -12.84 13.70 11.91
C LEU A 199 -13.72 14.80 12.51
N GLY A 200 -15.04 14.59 12.59
CA GLY A 200 -16.01 15.59 13.02
C GLY A 200 -16.40 16.59 11.94
N LEU A 201 -16.23 16.22 10.68
CA LEU A 201 -16.59 17.00 9.49
C LEU A 201 -17.95 16.57 8.92
N SER A 202 -18.48 17.33 7.94
CA SER A 202 -19.63 16.85 7.17
C SER A 202 -19.28 15.58 6.40
N SER A 203 -20.22 14.67 6.23
CA SER A 203 -19.99 13.36 5.59
C SER A 203 -19.45 13.47 4.16
N ASP A 204 -19.80 14.52 3.43
CA ASP A 204 -19.39 14.78 2.05
C ASP A 204 -18.02 15.49 1.93
N HIS A 205 -17.37 15.85 3.04
CA HIS A 205 -16.18 16.71 3.03
C HIS A 205 -15.05 16.13 2.17
N LEU A 206 -14.62 14.88 2.45
CA LEU A 206 -13.51 14.26 1.74
C LEU A 206 -13.81 14.02 0.25
N SER A 207 -15.04 13.63 -0.05
CA SER A 207 -15.48 13.48 -1.44
C SER A 207 -15.51 14.83 -2.18
N SER A 208 -15.96 15.91 -1.53
CA SER A 208 -16.06 17.24 -2.13
C SER A 208 -14.72 17.84 -2.53
N ILE A 209 -13.64 17.51 -1.81
CA ILE A 209 -12.28 17.95 -2.13
C ILE A 209 -11.54 16.99 -3.08
N GLU A 210 -12.17 15.91 -3.50
CA GLU A 210 -11.63 14.92 -4.45
C GLU A 210 -10.27 14.33 -4.07
N CYS A 211 -10.01 14.19 -2.77
CA CYS A 211 -8.71 13.77 -2.27
C CYS A 211 -8.40 12.29 -2.54
N MET A 212 -9.40 11.48 -2.88
CA MET A 212 -9.27 10.05 -3.15
C MET A 212 -9.85 9.65 -4.52
N LYS A 213 -10.02 10.60 -5.46
CA LYS A 213 -10.75 10.39 -6.72
C LYS A 213 -10.01 9.58 -7.78
N SER A 214 -8.71 9.42 -7.65
CA SER A 214 -7.90 8.53 -8.51
C SER A 214 -7.41 7.33 -7.70
N GLU A 215 -7.21 6.19 -8.37
CA GLU A 215 -6.68 5.00 -7.74
C GLU A 215 -5.58 4.33 -8.57
N ALA A 216 -4.63 3.70 -7.87
CA ALA A 216 -3.68 2.76 -8.43
C ALA A 216 -3.94 1.38 -7.85
N LEU A 217 -4.30 0.44 -8.70
CA LEU A 217 -4.48 -0.96 -8.35
C LEU A 217 -3.15 -1.69 -8.53
N ALA A 218 -2.58 -2.20 -7.45
CA ALA A 218 -1.41 -3.06 -7.48
C ALA A 218 -1.82 -4.51 -7.23
N CYS A 219 -1.67 -5.33 -8.27
CA CYS A 219 -1.91 -6.76 -8.25
C CYS A 219 -0.60 -7.47 -7.94
N LEU A 220 -0.37 -7.82 -6.68
CA LEU A 220 0.89 -8.33 -6.18
C LEU A 220 0.90 -9.86 -6.16
N TYR A 221 1.99 -10.41 -6.65
CA TYR A 221 2.25 -11.85 -6.68
C TYR A 221 3.61 -12.11 -6.02
N TYR A 222 3.60 -12.90 -4.96
CA TYR A 222 4.80 -13.26 -4.21
C TYR A 222 5.08 -14.75 -4.43
N PRO A 223 6.02 -15.09 -5.33
CA PRO A 223 6.39 -16.47 -5.56
C PRO A 223 6.91 -17.16 -4.30
N ILE A 224 6.85 -18.49 -4.26
CA ILE A 224 7.52 -19.30 -3.24
C ILE A 224 9.00 -18.89 -3.17
N CYS A 225 9.49 -18.57 -1.97
CA CYS A 225 10.86 -18.16 -1.77
C CYS A 225 11.69 -19.35 -1.23
N PRO A 226 12.83 -19.68 -1.87
CA PRO A 226 13.68 -20.78 -1.38
C PRO A 226 14.46 -20.42 -0.09
N GLU A 227 14.68 -19.13 0.19
CA GLU A 227 15.40 -18.63 1.37
C GLU A 227 14.66 -17.45 2.00
N PRO A 228 13.41 -17.65 2.52
CA PRO A 228 12.54 -16.57 2.97
C PRO A 228 13.10 -15.79 4.17
N GLU A 229 14.00 -16.38 4.93
CA GLU A 229 14.67 -15.73 6.06
C GLU A 229 15.73 -14.68 5.65
N LYS A 230 16.05 -14.59 4.35
CA LYS A 230 17.05 -13.67 3.80
C LYS A 230 16.47 -12.46 3.07
N THR A 231 15.15 -12.45 2.84
CA THR A 231 14.50 -11.43 2.01
C THR A 231 13.11 -11.07 2.51
N LEU A 232 12.57 -9.98 1.96
CA LEU A 232 11.20 -9.55 2.20
C LEU A 232 10.38 -9.60 0.91
N GLY A 233 9.09 -9.88 1.01
CA GLY A 233 8.14 -9.73 -0.09
C GLY A 233 7.87 -8.26 -0.39
N THR A 234 7.75 -7.44 0.65
CA THR A 234 7.69 -5.97 0.56
C THR A 234 8.45 -5.39 1.73
N ASP A 235 9.35 -4.47 1.43
CA ASP A 235 10.16 -3.78 2.44
C ASP A 235 9.29 -2.88 3.32
N LYS A 236 9.85 -2.49 4.46
CA LYS A 236 9.21 -1.58 5.42
C LYS A 236 8.94 -0.23 4.78
N HIS A 237 7.70 0.22 4.80
CA HIS A 237 7.27 1.52 4.26
C HIS A 237 5.95 1.96 4.88
N SER A 238 5.61 3.23 4.74
CA SER A 238 4.25 3.76 4.84
C SER A 238 3.73 4.11 3.44
N ASP A 239 2.41 4.15 3.27
CA ASP A 239 1.79 4.47 1.99
C ASP A 239 1.75 5.97 1.74
N THR A 240 2.16 6.40 0.55
CA THR A 240 2.14 7.81 0.12
C THR A 240 0.76 8.28 -0.36
N THR A 241 -0.30 7.64 0.10
CA THR A 241 -1.69 7.81 -0.35
C THR A 241 -2.56 8.44 0.74
N PHE A 242 -3.85 8.65 0.46
CA PHE A 242 -4.82 9.00 1.50
C PHE A 242 -5.32 7.77 2.24
N LEU A 243 -5.69 6.76 1.50
CA LEU A 243 -6.23 5.50 2.00
C LEU A 243 -5.77 4.38 1.10
N THR A 244 -5.50 3.23 1.67
CA THR A 244 -5.30 1.98 0.94
C THR A 244 -6.36 0.96 1.39
N LEU A 245 -6.97 0.29 0.43
CA LEU A 245 -7.80 -0.90 0.68
C LEU A 245 -7.07 -2.11 0.12
N LEU A 246 -6.75 -3.05 0.99
CA LEU A 246 -6.00 -4.26 0.64
C LEU A 246 -6.88 -5.49 0.79
N MET A 247 -6.96 -6.29 -0.27
CA MET A 247 -7.42 -7.67 -0.25
C MET A 247 -6.22 -8.61 -0.31
N GLN A 248 -6.23 -9.66 0.48
CA GLN A 248 -5.19 -10.69 0.46
C GLN A 248 -5.80 -12.10 0.43
N ASP A 249 -5.03 -13.05 -0.07
CA ASP A 249 -5.37 -14.47 -0.01
C ASP A 249 -5.22 -15.03 1.43
N THR A 250 -5.11 -16.34 1.57
CA THR A 250 -5.04 -17.03 2.86
C THR A 250 -3.62 -17.35 3.34
N ILE A 251 -2.57 -16.95 2.60
CA ILE A 251 -1.16 -17.27 2.93
C ILE A 251 -0.62 -16.42 4.09
N GLY A 252 -1.01 -15.14 4.19
CA GLY A 252 -0.53 -14.26 5.25
C GLY A 252 0.80 -13.58 4.92
N GLY A 253 1.54 -13.17 5.97
CA GLY A 253 2.85 -12.52 5.85
C GLY A 253 2.81 -11.00 5.91
N LEU A 254 1.65 -10.35 5.90
CA LEU A 254 1.55 -8.92 6.20
C LEU A 254 1.85 -8.67 7.68
N GLN A 255 2.72 -7.71 7.95
CA GLN A 255 3.05 -7.23 9.29
C GLN A 255 2.92 -5.71 9.35
N ILE A 256 2.41 -5.18 10.47
CA ILE A 256 2.33 -3.74 10.77
C ILE A 256 3.21 -3.43 11.98
N LEU A 257 3.81 -2.25 12.01
CA LEU A 257 4.64 -1.79 13.12
C LEU A 257 3.75 -1.05 14.12
N HIS A 258 3.52 -1.62 15.31
CA HIS A 258 2.73 -1.01 16.36
C HIS A 258 3.49 -1.07 17.67
N ASP A 259 3.65 0.07 18.36
CA ASP A 259 4.45 0.21 19.57
C ASP A 259 5.85 -0.44 19.45
N ASP A 260 6.56 -0.12 18.37
CA ASP A 260 7.88 -0.66 18.03
C ASP A 260 7.93 -2.19 17.89
N GLN A 261 6.80 -2.83 17.65
CA GLN A 261 6.69 -4.29 17.43
C GLN A 261 6.03 -4.61 16.10
N TRP A 262 6.57 -5.61 15.39
CA TRP A 262 5.91 -6.17 14.21
C TRP A 262 4.75 -7.07 14.64
N VAL A 263 3.54 -6.67 14.27
CA VAL A 263 2.30 -7.41 14.55
C VAL A 263 1.84 -8.09 13.27
N ASP A 264 1.65 -9.40 13.30
CA ASP A 264 1.11 -10.15 12.18
C ASP A 264 -0.36 -9.77 11.92
N VAL A 265 -0.73 -9.66 10.65
CA VAL A 265 -2.11 -9.45 10.20
C VAL A 265 -2.62 -10.76 9.57
N PRO A 266 -3.23 -11.66 10.35
CA PRO A 266 -3.75 -12.90 9.84
C PRO A 266 -4.81 -12.64 8.76
N PRO A 267 -4.74 -13.33 7.60
CA PRO A 267 -5.74 -13.16 6.55
C PRO A 267 -7.11 -13.70 6.98
N VAL A 268 -8.14 -13.00 6.59
CA VAL A 268 -9.54 -13.43 6.74
C VAL A 268 -10.18 -13.36 5.36
N ARG A 269 -10.63 -14.51 4.85
CA ARG A 269 -11.25 -14.56 3.52
C ARG A 269 -12.49 -13.69 3.46
N GLY A 270 -12.57 -12.84 2.46
CA GLY A 270 -13.68 -11.91 2.27
C GLY A 270 -13.62 -10.65 3.12
N ALA A 271 -12.54 -10.42 3.88
CA ALA A 271 -12.30 -9.16 4.55
C ALA A 271 -11.40 -8.25 3.71
N LEU A 272 -11.50 -6.95 3.93
CA LEU A 272 -10.57 -5.93 3.46
C LEU A 272 -9.74 -5.41 4.64
N ILE A 273 -8.49 -5.04 4.37
CA ILE A 273 -7.67 -4.27 5.30
C ILE A 273 -7.65 -2.83 4.80
N ALA A 274 -7.99 -1.89 5.67
CA ALA A 274 -7.85 -0.46 5.40
C ALA A 274 -6.66 0.09 6.17
N ASN A 275 -5.85 0.91 5.51
CA ASN A 275 -4.80 1.66 6.19
C ASN A 275 -4.78 3.13 5.75
N ILE A 276 -4.51 3.97 6.74
CA ILE A 276 -4.32 5.39 6.58
C ILE A 276 -2.96 5.63 5.94
N GLY A 277 -2.93 6.39 4.85
CA GLY A 277 -1.68 6.78 4.22
C GLY A 277 -1.16 8.12 4.72
N ASP A 278 0.07 8.43 4.35
CA ASP A 278 0.80 9.62 4.78
C ASP A 278 0.06 10.92 4.46
N LEU A 279 -0.60 10.99 3.30
CA LEU A 279 -1.37 12.17 2.92
C LEU A 279 -2.60 12.37 3.82
N MET A 280 -3.19 11.32 4.36
CA MET A 280 -4.29 11.42 5.32
C MET A 280 -3.78 11.87 6.70
N GLN A 281 -2.63 11.39 7.15
CA GLN A 281 -2.03 11.79 8.42
C GLN A 281 -1.58 13.24 8.39
N ALA A 282 -0.78 13.59 7.40
CA ALA A 282 0.05 14.78 7.42
C ALA A 282 -0.45 15.93 6.62
N SER A 283 -1.32 15.64 5.70
CA SER A 283 -1.73 16.70 4.80
C SER A 283 -2.31 17.86 5.57
N LEU A 284 -1.54 18.93 5.49
CA LEU A 284 -1.87 20.28 5.94
C LEU A 284 -3.18 20.83 5.41
N THR A 285 -3.70 20.24 4.33
CA THR A 285 -4.96 20.65 3.80
C THR A 285 -6.04 19.75 4.12
N ILE A 286 -5.68 18.53 4.41
CA ILE A 286 -6.72 17.67 4.11
C ILE A 286 -7.19 17.06 5.36
N ILE A 287 -6.43 16.67 6.41
CA ILE A 287 -7.33 15.86 7.08
C ILE A 287 -7.09 15.74 8.55
N SER A 288 -6.10 15.07 9.01
CA SER A 288 -6.22 14.69 10.40
C SER A 288 -5.37 15.51 11.36
N ASN A 289 -4.34 16.21 10.89
CA ASN A 289 -3.38 16.91 11.74
C ASN A 289 -2.88 15.98 12.89
N ASP A 290 -2.44 14.78 12.49
CA ASP A 290 -2.03 13.66 13.36
C ASP A 290 -3.17 13.02 14.21
N LYS A 291 -4.47 13.32 13.95
CA LYS A 291 -5.58 12.58 14.57
C LYS A 291 -5.69 11.15 14.03
N PHE A 292 -5.29 10.92 12.78
CA PHE A 292 -5.09 9.62 12.18
C PHE A 292 -3.61 9.42 11.90
N ILE A 293 -3.12 8.21 11.99
CA ILE A 293 -1.69 7.89 11.82
C ILE A 293 -1.47 6.99 10.61
N SER A 294 -0.41 7.28 9.86
CA SER A 294 0.12 6.39 8.84
C SER A 294 1.19 5.51 9.48
N VAL A 295 1.08 4.21 9.29
CA VAL A 295 1.88 3.24 10.01
C VAL A 295 2.73 2.42 9.06
N GLU A 296 3.99 2.20 9.43
CA GLU A 296 4.91 1.36 8.69
C GLU A 296 4.43 -0.09 8.68
N HIS A 297 4.55 -0.71 7.51
CA HIS A 297 4.18 -2.11 7.31
C HIS A 297 5.13 -2.79 6.33
N ARG A 298 5.15 -4.11 6.35
CA ARG A 298 5.98 -4.94 5.48
C ARG A 298 5.29 -6.26 5.15
N VAL A 299 5.79 -6.97 4.15
CA VAL A 299 5.35 -8.33 3.82
C VAL A 299 6.53 -9.28 3.85
N LEU A 300 6.42 -10.35 4.61
CA LEU A 300 7.41 -11.41 4.68
C LEU A 300 7.40 -12.25 3.40
N ALA A 301 8.56 -12.63 2.89
CA ALA A 301 8.66 -13.71 1.92
C ALA A 301 8.23 -15.04 2.56
N GLN A 302 7.64 -15.95 1.77
CA GLN A 302 7.05 -17.18 2.29
C GLN A 302 7.64 -18.41 1.61
N PRO A 303 7.86 -19.51 2.36
CA PRO A 303 8.30 -20.79 1.79
C PRO A 303 7.13 -21.58 1.18
N VAL A 304 5.91 -21.06 1.29
CA VAL A 304 4.67 -21.62 0.71
C VAL A 304 3.96 -20.54 -0.09
N GLY A 305 3.18 -20.94 -1.07
CA GLY A 305 2.46 -19.96 -1.89
C GLY A 305 2.14 -20.47 -3.29
N PRO A 306 1.97 -19.57 -4.26
CA PRO A 306 2.22 -18.11 -4.17
C PRO A 306 1.26 -17.39 -3.24
N ARG A 307 1.73 -16.33 -2.58
CA ARG A 307 0.85 -15.35 -1.92
C ARG A 307 0.37 -14.34 -2.94
N ILE A 308 -0.89 -13.99 -2.88
CA ILE A 308 -1.51 -12.99 -3.77
C ILE A 308 -2.22 -11.93 -2.94
N SER A 309 -2.03 -10.68 -3.30
CA SER A 309 -2.82 -9.58 -2.73
C SER A 309 -3.09 -8.49 -3.76
N VAL A 310 -4.15 -7.73 -3.52
CA VAL A 310 -4.56 -6.61 -4.37
C VAL A 310 -4.70 -5.39 -3.49
N ALA A 311 -3.85 -4.40 -3.69
CA ALA A 311 -3.89 -3.12 -3.00
C ALA A 311 -4.48 -2.04 -3.92
N CYS A 312 -5.49 -1.34 -3.43
CA CYS A 312 -6.09 -0.20 -4.09
C CYS A 312 -5.67 1.07 -3.36
N PHE A 313 -4.80 1.86 -3.98
CA PHE A 313 -4.20 3.07 -3.44
C PHE A 313 -4.99 4.29 -3.90
N PHE A 314 -5.69 4.98 -3.01
CA PHE A 314 -6.48 6.16 -3.34
C PHE A 314 -5.66 7.43 -3.23
N THR A 315 -5.66 8.21 -4.31
CA THR A 315 -4.91 9.44 -4.49
C THR A 315 -5.82 10.57 -5.00
N PRO A 316 -5.38 11.84 -4.96
CA PRO A 316 -6.21 12.95 -5.42
C PRO A 316 -6.59 12.84 -6.90
N SER A 317 -7.70 13.49 -7.27
CA SER A 317 -7.99 13.75 -8.68
C SER A 317 -6.83 14.55 -9.32
N LEU A 318 -6.71 14.50 -10.64
CA LEU A 318 -5.71 15.31 -11.35
C LEU A 318 -5.87 16.81 -11.03
N ARG A 319 -7.12 17.28 -10.88
CA ARG A 319 -7.44 18.65 -10.51
C ARG A 319 -7.05 19.00 -9.08
N ALA A 320 -7.39 18.14 -8.12
CA ALA A 320 -7.07 18.35 -6.70
C ALA A 320 -5.56 18.24 -6.46
N GLY A 321 -4.87 17.28 -7.06
CA GLY A 321 -3.43 17.11 -6.95
C GLY A 321 -2.58 18.24 -7.54
N ALA A 322 -3.17 19.07 -8.40
CA ALA A 322 -2.54 20.28 -8.95
C ALA A 322 -2.63 21.50 -8.01
N LYS A 323 -3.40 21.42 -6.93
CA LYS A 323 -3.54 22.49 -5.93
C LYS A 323 -2.69 22.19 -4.71
N PRO A 324 -2.19 23.23 -4.00
CA PRO A 324 -1.56 23.02 -2.71
C PRO A 324 -2.56 22.44 -1.72
N PHE A 325 -2.09 21.48 -0.98
CA PHE A 325 -2.80 20.96 0.16
C PHE A 325 -2.47 21.82 1.41
N ALA A 326 -3.48 22.33 2.15
CA ALA A 326 -3.38 23.17 3.36
C ALA A 326 -4.29 22.65 4.49
N PRO A 327 -4.09 22.86 5.80
CA PRO A 327 -4.91 22.27 6.89
C PRO A 327 -6.39 22.59 6.74
N ILE A 328 -7.25 21.62 7.05
CA ILE A 328 -8.68 21.87 7.20
C ILE A 328 -8.87 22.86 8.35
N LYS A 329 -9.33 24.06 8.03
CA LYS A 329 -9.49 25.14 9.02
C LYS A 329 -10.43 24.74 10.15
N GLU A 330 -11.43 23.94 9.86
CA GLU A 330 -12.46 23.46 10.75
C GLU A 330 -11.95 22.55 11.88
N ILE A 331 -10.81 21.88 11.67
CA ILE A 331 -10.20 21.04 12.72
C ILE A 331 -9.07 21.72 13.48
N LEU A 332 -8.67 22.93 13.08
CA LEU A 332 -7.62 23.69 13.74
C LEU A 332 -8.19 24.52 14.90
N SER A 333 -7.40 24.61 15.97
CA SER A 333 -7.67 25.50 17.10
C SER A 333 -6.35 25.99 17.71
N VAL A 334 -6.43 26.81 18.75
CA VAL A 334 -5.24 27.25 19.50
C VAL A 334 -4.55 26.04 20.14
N GLU A 335 -5.33 25.05 20.60
CA GLU A 335 -4.84 23.80 21.20
C GLU A 335 -4.39 22.79 20.16
N ASN A 336 -4.91 22.88 18.91
CA ASN A 336 -4.55 22.05 17.79
C ASN A 336 -4.11 22.87 16.56
N PRO A 337 -2.98 23.58 16.65
CA PRO A 337 -2.46 24.37 15.55
C PRO A 337 -1.86 23.51 14.44
N ALA A 338 -1.74 24.06 13.21
CA ALA A 338 -1.14 23.37 12.07
C ALA A 338 0.25 22.78 12.41
N LEU A 339 0.46 21.53 12.08
CA LEU A 339 1.75 20.80 12.30
C LEU A 339 2.62 20.78 11.07
N TYR A 340 2.05 20.97 9.90
CA TYR A 340 2.74 20.85 8.60
C TYR A 340 2.54 22.10 7.73
N ARG A 341 3.47 22.37 6.80
CA ARG A 341 3.35 23.45 5.78
C ARG A 341 2.51 23.01 4.58
N GLU A 342 2.09 23.93 3.77
CA GLU A 342 1.45 23.65 2.48
C GLU A 342 2.44 22.97 1.51
N PHE A 343 1.94 22.01 0.71
CA PHE A 343 2.71 21.35 -0.34
C PHE A 343 1.81 20.80 -1.46
N LEU A 344 2.38 20.57 -2.62
CA LEU A 344 1.71 19.89 -3.73
C LEU A 344 1.88 18.37 -3.61
N PHE A 345 0.88 17.60 -4.03
CA PHE A 345 0.98 16.15 -4.10
C PHE A 345 2.25 15.68 -4.85
N ARG A 346 2.53 16.32 -6.00
CA ARG A 346 3.74 16.02 -6.78
C ARG A 346 5.05 16.30 -6.01
N GLU A 347 5.08 17.36 -5.19
CA GLU A 347 6.24 17.69 -4.35
C GLU A 347 6.51 16.58 -3.33
N TYR A 348 5.44 16.09 -2.70
CA TYR A 348 5.50 14.98 -1.77
C TYR A 348 6.04 13.72 -2.45
N CYS A 349 5.44 13.31 -3.58
CA CYS A 349 5.87 12.12 -4.31
C CYS A 349 7.31 12.24 -4.83
N GLN A 350 7.72 13.44 -5.27
CA GLN A 350 9.09 13.67 -5.74
C GLN A 350 10.09 13.56 -4.59
N TYR A 351 9.80 14.15 -3.44
CA TYR A 351 10.66 14.03 -2.25
C TYR A 351 10.81 12.57 -1.81
N TYR A 352 9.70 11.83 -1.73
CA TYR A 352 9.71 10.41 -1.38
C TYR A 352 10.59 9.59 -2.35
N LYS A 353 10.46 9.81 -3.66
CA LYS A 353 11.28 9.14 -4.67
C LYS A 353 12.77 9.48 -4.57
N THR A 354 13.12 10.74 -4.30
CA THR A 354 14.53 11.18 -4.25
C THR A 354 15.27 10.68 -3.01
N LYS A 355 14.55 10.34 -1.96
CA LYS A 355 15.15 9.81 -0.72
C LYS A 355 15.30 8.28 -0.70
N GLY A 356 14.61 7.58 -1.60
CA GLY A 356 14.69 6.12 -1.69
C GLY A 356 14.32 5.43 -0.38
N GLN A 357 14.98 4.32 -0.07
CA GLN A 357 14.75 3.54 1.16
C GLN A 357 15.23 4.21 2.45
N ASP A 358 16.01 5.29 2.35
CA ASP A 358 16.48 6.03 3.54
C ASP A 358 15.34 6.72 4.31
N VAL A 359 14.13 6.78 3.70
CA VAL A 359 12.97 7.46 4.28
C VAL A 359 11.73 6.56 4.15
N THR A 360 11.27 6.05 5.26
CA THR A 360 10.02 5.26 5.33
C THR A 360 8.77 6.11 5.14
N SER A 361 8.87 7.43 5.44
CA SER A 361 7.83 8.44 5.20
C SER A 361 8.46 9.79 4.86
N ALA A 362 7.87 10.52 3.92
CA ALA A 362 8.29 11.88 3.59
C ALA A 362 7.76 12.95 4.55
N LEU A 363 6.88 12.59 5.47
CA LEU A 363 6.17 13.49 6.38
C LEU A 363 7.07 14.41 7.21
N PRO A 364 8.17 13.93 7.81
CA PRO A 364 9.04 14.77 8.61
C PRO A 364 9.57 16.00 7.87
N HIS A 365 9.79 15.88 6.54
CA HIS A 365 10.27 16.99 5.71
C HIS A 365 9.28 18.16 5.61
N PHE A 366 7.99 17.90 5.72
CA PHE A 366 6.93 18.88 5.58
C PHE A 366 6.45 19.43 6.92
N ARG A 367 6.99 18.93 8.05
CA ARG A 367 6.62 19.37 9.39
C ARG A 367 7.12 20.80 9.67
N ILE A 368 6.29 21.64 10.31
CA ILE A 368 6.66 22.97 10.72
C ILE A 368 7.61 22.85 11.93
N GLU A 369 8.85 23.32 11.78
CA GLU A 369 9.76 23.45 12.92
C GLU A 369 9.22 24.52 13.87
N ARG A 370 8.78 24.10 15.06
CA ARG A 370 8.43 25.03 16.13
C ARG A 370 9.73 25.39 16.87
N ILE A 371 10.19 26.61 16.69
CA ILE A 371 11.13 27.18 17.62
C ILE A 371 10.35 27.36 18.92
N LEU A 372 10.57 26.49 19.88
CA LEU A 372 10.07 26.70 21.26
C LEU A 372 10.68 27.99 21.78
N PRO A 373 9.90 28.90 22.33
CA PRO A 373 10.40 30.16 22.87
C PRO A 373 11.33 29.96 24.06
#